data_3ced81e6c70ebeedf19c1362f20942ef
#
_entry.id   3ced81e6c70ebeedf19c1362f20942ef
#
_cell.length_a   1.000
_cell.length_b   1.000
_cell.length_c   1.000
_cell.angle_alpha   90.00
_cell.angle_beta   90.00
_cell.angle_gamma   90.00
#
_symmetry.space_group_name_H-M   'P 1'
#
loop_
_entity.id
_entity.type
_entity.pdbx_description
1 polymer ?
#
loop_
_entity_poly.entity_id
_entity_poly.type
_entity_poly.pdbx_seq_one_letter_code
_entity_poly.pdbx_strand_id
1 'polypeptide(L)'
;MSAITQFTRFKSDKSEEMVKTAKAAKAIFEKHGAEFFRMSRFHTGAWAGEWLIVTRYASWEVYGKAQEAVAKDPAFAKLMAHIPSFAQLSGRSISVGVDL
;
A
#
# COMPACT_ATOMS: atom_id res chain seq x y z
N MET A 1 9.96 -2.99 20.32
CA MET A 1 9.08 -2.07 19.57
C MET A 1 8.22 -2.86 18.61
N SER A 2 6.96 -2.41 18.46
CA SER A 2 6.01 -3.12 17.59
C SER A 2 6.12 -2.63 16.16
N ALA A 3 6.11 -3.57 15.21
CA ALA A 3 6.03 -3.24 13.81
C ALA A 3 4.62 -2.72 13.46
N ILE A 4 4.57 -1.84 12.50
CA ILE A 4 3.33 -1.25 12.00
C ILE A 4 3.08 -1.80 10.59
N THR A 5 1.90 -2.36 10.37
CA THR A 5 1.52 -2.89 9.06
C THR A 5 0.29 -2.14 8.56
N GLN A 6 0.37 -1.62 7.35
CA GLN A 6 -0.75 -0.94 6.71
C GLN A 6 -1.33 -1.82 5.61
N PHE A 7 -2.65 -1.93 5.61
CA PHE A 7 -3.42 -2.69 4.63
C PHE A 7 -4.26 -1.70 3.83
N THR A 8 -4.15 -1.77 2.51
CA THR A 8 -4.93 -0.91 1.62
C THR A 8 -5.64 -1.80 0.60
N ARG A 9 -6.96 -1.66 0.48
CA ARG A 9 -7.75 -2.45 -0.47
C ARG A 9 -8.23 -1.58 -1.61
N PHE A 10 -8.18 -2.15 -2.81
CA PHE A 10 -8.68 -1.51 -4.02
C PHE A 10 -9.61 -2.44 -4.78
N LYS A 11 -10.58 -1.85 -5.47
CA LYS A 11 -11.39 -2.52 -6.49
C LYS A 11 -10.90 -2.09 -7.85
N SER A 12 -10.64 -3.05 -8.73
CA SER A 12 -10.25 -2.79 -10.10
C SER A 12 -10.41 -4.05 -10.94
N ASP A 13 -10.90 -3.89 -12.16
CA ASP A 13 -10.93 -4.95 -13.16
C ASP A 13 -9.76 -4.84 -14.15
N LYS A 14 -8.84 -3.90 -13.92
CA LYS A 14 -7.70 -3.63 -14.78
C LYS A 14 -6.42 -4.21 -14.18
N SER A 15 -6.27 -5.54 -14.28
CA SER A 15 -5.16 -6.27 -13.66
C SER A 15 -3.78 -5.76 -14.11
N GLU A 16 -3.61 -5.49 -15.40
CA GLU A 16 -2.31 -5.00 -15.91
C GLU A 16 -1.96 -3.64 -15.31
N GLU A 17 -2.93 -2.72 -15.25
CA GLU A 17 -2.72 -1.41 -14.65
C GLU A 17 -2.42 -1.51 -13.16
N MET A 18 -3.11 -2.40 -12.44
CA MET A 18 -2.86 -2.63 -11.02
C MET A 18 -1.43 -3.12 -10.80
N VAL A 19 -0.97 -4.10 -11.54
CA VAL A 19 0.39 -4.64 -11.40
C VAL A 19 1.44 -3.61 -11.76
N LYS A 20 1.27 -2.90 -12.87
CA LYS A 20 2.20 -1.87 -13.32
C LYS A 20 2.33 -0.75 -12.29
N THR A 21 1.19 -0.26 -11.79
CA THR A 21 1.17 0.80 -10.79
C THR A 21 1.77 0.33 -9.46
N ALA A 22 1.48 -0.90 -9.06
CA ALA A 22 2.02 -1.48 -7.83
C ALA A 22 3.55 -1.59 -7.88
N LYS A 23 4.13 -1.96 -9.03
CA LYS A 23 5.58 -2.01 -9.20
C LYS A 23 6.21 -0.64 -9.00
N ALA A 24 5.61 0.40 -9.54
CA ALA A 24 6.08 1.78 -9.37
C ALA A 24 5.92 2.23 -7.92
N ALA A 25 4.79 1.94 -7.30
CA ALA A 25 4.54 2.28 -5.90
C ALA A 25 5.51 1.56 -4.95
N LYS A 26 5.80 0.29 -5.21
CA LYS A 26 6.74 -0.50 -4.42
C LYS A 26 8.10 0.21 -4.33
N ALA A 27 8.63 0.67 -5.45
CA ALA A 27 9.91 1.38 -5.48
C ALA A 27 9.87 2.64 -4.61
N ILE A 28 8.79 3.39 -4.66
CA ILE A 28 8.62 4.62 -3.88
C ILE A 28 8.53 4.32 -2.39
N PHE A 29 7.67 3.40 -1.98
CA PHE A 29 7.46 3.09 -0.57
C PHE A 29 8.70 2.48 0.07
N GLU A 30 9.39 1.57 -0.61
CA GLU A 30 10.60 0.95 -0.08
C GLU A 30 11.76 1.93 0.01
N LYS A 31 11.86 2.87 -0.93
CA LYS A 31 12.83 3.97 -0.87
C LYS A 31 12.64 4.83 0.37
N HIS A 32 11.41 5.01 0.81
CA HIS A 32 11.07 5.93 1.90
C HIS A 32 10.83 5.25 3.25
N GLY A 33 11.21 3.98 3.40
CA GLY A 33 11.25 3.35 4.72
C GLY A 33 10.35 2.16 4.94
N ALA A 34 9.52 1.77 3.99
CA ALA A 34 8.77 0.54 4.10
C ALA A 34 9.73 -0.66 4.01
N GLU A 35 9.58 -1.61 4.92
CA GLU A 35 10.39 -2.83 4.90
C GLU A 35 10.04 -3.71 3.71
N PHE A 36 8.78 -3.68 3.32
CA PHE A 36 8.32 -4.34 2.10
C PHE A 36 7.03 -3.69 1.61
N PHE A 37 6.73 -3.96 0.35
CA PHE A 37 5.48 -3.60 -0.31
C PHE A 37 5.03 -4.85 -1.06
N ARG A 38 3.87 -5.39 -0.70
CA ARG A 38 3.35 -6.62 -1.30
C ARG A 38 1.93 -6.40 -1.78
N MET A 39 1.58 -7.07 -2.86
CA MET A 39 0.24 -7.05 -3.40
C MET A 39 -0.29 -8.46 -3.57
N SER A 40 -1.53 -8.65 -3.19
CA SER A 40 -2.25 -9.90 -3.41
C SER A 40 -3.69 -9.59 -3.80
N ARG A 41 -4.44 -10.63 -4.17
CA ARG A 41 -5.84 -10.49 -4.50
C ARG A 41 -6.64 -11.48 -3.66
N PHE A 42 -7.70 -11.01 -3.04
CA PHE A 42 -8.55 -11.91 -2.26
C PHE A 42 -9.26 -12.89 -3.18
N HIS A 43 -9.14 -14.17 -2.88
CA HIS A 43 -9.75 -15.24 -3.65
C HIS A 43 -11.13 -15.59 -3.10
N THR A 44 -11.28 -15.59 -1.78
CA THR A 44 -12.53 -15.93 -1.09
C THR A 44 -12.81 -14.93 0.03
N GLY A 45 -14.02 -14.98 0.57
CA GLY A 45 -14.40 -14.17 1.72
C GLY A 45 -15.10 -12.86 1.33
N ALA A 46 -15.28 -12.00 2.32
CA ALA A 46 -16.06 -10.76 2.17
C ALA A 46 -15.49 -9.81 1.10
N TRP A 47 -14.17 -9.88 0.85
CA TRP A 47 -13.50 -9.00 -0.10
C TRP A 47 -13.00 -9.74 -1.35
N ALA A 48 -13.59 -10.89 -1.67
CA ALA A 48 -13.18 -11.66 -2.85
C ALA A 48 -13.15 -10.79 -4.09
N GLY A 49 -12.06 -10.89 -4.84
CA GLY A 49 -11.82 -10.08 -6.04
C GLY A 49 -11.15 -8.74 -5.80
N GLU A 50 -11.13 -8.23 -4.57
CA GLU A 50 -10.42 -6.99 -4.25
C GLU A 50 -8.91 -7.21 -4.17
N TRP A 51 -8.15 -6.15 -4.45
CA TRP A 51 -6.70 -6.14 -4.34
C TRP A 51 -6.30 -5.67 -2.96
N LEU A 52 -5.27 -6.30 -2.41
CA LEU A 52 -4.71 -5.93 -1.11
C LEU A 52 -3.26 -5.52 -1.27
N ILE A 53 -2.93 -4.34 -0.76
CA ILE A 53 -1.55 -3.87 -0.67
C ILE A 53 -1.18 -3.85 0.80
N VAL A 54 -0.03 -4.45 1.12
CA VAL A 54 0.49 -4.53 2.47
C VAL A 54 1.87 -3.86 2.51
N THR A 55 2.02 -2.86 3.37
CA THR A 55 3.32 -2.24 3.65
C THR A 55 3.62 -2.38 5.13
N ARG A 56 4.89 -2.57 5.46
CA ARG A 56 5.32 -2.76 6.84
C ARG A 56 6.43 -1.78 7.20
N TYR A 57 6.38 -1.31 8.45
CA TYR A 57 7.34 -0.35 9.00
C TYR A 57 7.82 -0.83 10.36
N ALA A 58 9.09 -0.56 10.69
CA ALA A 58 9.69 -1.04 11.92
C ALA A 58 9.04 -0.49 13.19
N SER A 59 8.48 0.72 13.12
CA SER A 59 7.90 1.41 14.27
C SER A 59 6.95 2.51 13.81
N TRP A 60 6.21 3.11 14.76
CA TRP A 60 5.39 4.30 14.50
C TRP A 60 6.23 5.46 13.98
N GLU A 61 7.43 5.64 14.50
CA GLU A 61 8.33 6.72 14.06
C GLU A 61 8.72 6.55 12.59
N VAL A 62 9.12 5.34 12.21
CA VAL A 62 9.48 5.03 10.83
C VAL A 62 8.26 5.20 9.92
N TYR A 63 7.08 4.74 10.36
CA TYR A 63 5.84 4.90 9.63
C TYR A 63 5.54 6.38 9.35
N GLY A 64 5.60 7.22 10.37
CA GLY A 64 5.33 8.66 10.23
C GLY A 64 6.28 9.35 9.27
N LYS A 65 7.58 9.07 9.38
CA LYS A 65 8.59 9.63 8.48
C LYS A 65 8.39 9.16 7.04
N ALA A 66 8.04 7.88 6.87
CA ALA A 66 7.78 7.32 5.55
C ALA A 66 6.57 7.98 4.90
N GLN A 67 5.48 8.18 5.65
CA GLN A 67 4.28 8.84 5.13
C GLN A 67 4.58 10.27 4.67
N GLU A 68 5.35 11.03 5.44
CA GLU A 68 5.76 12.38 5.05
C GLU A 68 6.61 12.36 3.77
N ALA A 69 7.60 11.48 3.70
CA ALA A 69 8.50 11.40 2.55
C ALA A 69 7.76 10.99 1.28
N VAL A 70 6.86 10.00 1.38
CA VAL A 70 6.05 9.55 0.24
C VAL A 70 5.14 10.68 -0.24
N ALA A 71 4.49 11.40 0.68
CA ALA A 71 3.59 12.50 0.34
C ALA A 71 4.29 13.63 -0.42
N LYS A 72 5.60 13.81 -0.19
CA LYS A 72 6.41 14.85 -0.86
C LYS A 72 7.05 14.36 -2.16
N ASP A 73 6.96 13.07 -2.45
CA ASP A 73 7.59 12.50 -3.64
C ASP A 73 6.76 12.79 -4.89
N PRO A 74 7.33 13.51 -5.89
CA PRO A 74 6.58 13.83 -7.12
C PRO A 74 6.10 12.59 -7.88
N ALA A 75 6.85 11.48 -7.82
CA ALA A 75 6.46 10.23 -8.47
C ALA A 75 5.20 9.66 -7.82
N PHE A 76 5.06 9.79 -6.51
CA PHE A 76 3.86 9.36 -5.80
C PHE A 76 2.64 10.21 -6.20
N ALA A 77 2.81 11.52 -6.31
CA ALA A 77 1.73 12.41 -6.75
C ALA A 77 1.22 12.01 -8.12
N LYS A 78 2.10 11.64 -9.05
CA LYS A 78 1.72 11.17 -10.39
C LYS A 78 0.91 9.87 -10.31
N LEU A 79 1.35 8.92 -9.48
CA LEU A 79 0.63 7.65 -9.29
C LEU A 79 -0.77 7.90 -8.74
N MET A 80 -0.89 8.73 -7.71
CA MET A 80 -2.17 9.02 -7.07
C MET A 80 -3.15 9.70 -8.02
N ALA A 81 -2.64 10.55 -8.91
CA ALA A 81 -3.47 11.20 -9.92
C ALA A 81 -3.99 10.21 -10.97
N HIS A 82 -3.23 9.14 -11.23
CA HIS A 82 -3.57 8.14 -12.24
C HIS A 82 -4.51 7.05 -11.72
N ILE A 83 -4.37 6.63 -10.46
CA ILE A 83 -5.11 5.51 -9.88
C ILE A 83 -6.63 5.60 -10.07
N PRO A 84 -7.30 6.74 -9.87
CA PRO A 84 -8.75 6.81 -10.03
C PRO A 84 -9.26 6.46 -11.42
N SER A 85 -8.39 6.49 -12.44
CA SER A 85 -8.78 6.13 -13.80
C SER A 85 -9.02 4.62 -13.97
N PHE A 86 -8.53 3.77 -13.08
CA PHE A 86 -8.66 2.32 -13.22
C PHE A 86 -8.96 1.59 -11.91
N ALA A 87 -8.92 2.24 -10.76
CA ALA A 87 -9.11 1.59 -9.46
C ALA A 87 -9.84 2.50 -8.48
N GLN A 88 -10.52 1.89 -7.53
CA GLN A 88 -11.24 2.58 -6.46
C GLN A 88 -10.71 2.09 -5.12
N LEU A 89 -10.30 3.01 -4.26
CA LEU A 89 -9.94 2.69 -2.89
C LEU A 89 -11.18 2.20 -2.13
N SER A 90 -11.11 1.01 -1.55
CA SER A 90 -12.24 0.41 -0.84
C SER A 90 -12.03 0.31 0.66
N GLY A 91 -10.80 0.43 1.15
CA GLY A 91 -10.56 0.41 2.59
C GLY A 91 -9.10 0.55 2.94
N ARG A 92 -8.85 0.98 4.17
CA ARG A 92 -7.50 1.12 4.73
C ARG A 92 -7.54 0.78 6.20
N SER A 93 -6.57 0.01 6.66
CA SER A 93 -6.45 -0.41 8.06
C SER A 93 -4.98 -0.44 8.47
N ILE A 94 -4.74 -0.23 9.75
CA ILE A 94 -3.39 -0.32 10.32
C ILE A 94 -3.44 -1.35 11.43
N SER A 95 -2.47 -2.26 11.47
CA SER A 95 -2.29 -3.17 12.59
C SER A 95 -0.97 -2.89 13.29
N VAL A 96 -0.96 -3.12 14.58
CA VAL A 96 0.23 -2.97 15.43
C VAL A 96 0.62 -4.35 15.93
N GLY A 97 1.88 -4.72 15.75
CA GLY A 97 2.38 -6.02 16.20
C GLY A 97 2.24 -6.17 17.70
N VAL A 98 1.93 -7.38 18.15
CA VAL A 98 1.81 -7.73 19.56
C VAL A 98 2.84 -8.77 19.90
N ASP A 99 3.64 -8.53 20.94
CA ASP A 99 4.59 -9.50 21.45
C ASP A 99 3.85 -10.57 22.25
N LEU A 100 4.08 -11.83 21.89
CA LEU A 100 3.40 -12.97 22.52
C LEU A 100 4.34 -13.79 23.41
#